data_4ebd73e7ca24631746433f66eae7fde8
#
_entry.id   4ebd73e7ca24631746433f66eae7fde8
#
_cell.length_a   1.000
_cell.length_b   1.000
_cell.length_c   1.000
_cell.angle_alpha   90.00
_cell.angle_beta   90.00
_cell.angle_gamma   90.00
#
_symmetry.space_group_name_H-M   'P 1'
#
loop_
_entity.id
_entity.type
_entity.pdbx_description
1 polymer ?
#
loop_
_entity_poly.entity_id
_entity_poly.type
_entity_poly.pdbx_seq_one_letter_code
_entity_poly.pdbx_strand_id
1 'polypeptide(L)'
;VVTREIPSTQPHGVRGIDASRSAEPGSSPSDPGRRAEVREFVRSTPARLTATGIVLLLLTLTSGIVTVATVNGREATLQTLLAETEPLANSAQNLYSALSVADASATTAFISRGLEPEEVRDRYLRAVAVASAELVYATAGLASTDVDNARLLASISSGLTTYTGLVETARANNRAGNPVGSAYLGEASTLLQTTVLPMAQELHANQERRVADTQRSYSRPPWPAFAVLLVTVLALVASQMAMTRHSRRTLNPGLMVASASAVVLLAWLMVAGLFSSLDTGRALTRGATPLHELTDARITAQQVRAEETLKLVRREGDAPYDEAYREKSAHLTEVLSAYPPSDSVTVARAEVERALLAWRDWAGAHERMDSLLDAGDYPAAAAIAVGNGPTDAPARFEEVDDALTDGIVGARQTLRSHIAAASNVLTALAEGAVVLTVIGLAGIVAGFWPRLREYR
;
A
#
# COMPACT_ATOMS: atom_id res chain seq x y z
N VAL A 1 4.10 -65.67 -7.45
CA VAL A 1 4.48 -66.94 -8.01
C VAL A 1 5.86 -67.30 -7.49
N VAL A 2 5.87 -68.38 -6.68
CA VAL A 2 6.92 -69.38 -6.43
C VAL A 2 8.14 -68.94 -5.61
N THR A 3 8.16 -69.16 -4.32
CA THR A 3 8.42 -70.40 -3.51
C THR A 3 9.71 -71.15 -3.82
N ARG A 4 10.61 -71.30 -2.81
CA ARG A 4 11.26 -72.54 -2.33
C ARG A 4 12.45 -72.18 -1.45
N GLU A 5 12.42 -72.44 -0.10
CA GLU A 5 12.65 -73.63 0.70
C GLU A 5 14.05 -74.25 0.55
N ILE A 6 14.84 -74.10 1.65
CA ILE A 6 15.48 -75.05 2.62
C ILE A 6 16.07 -76.35 2.00
N PRO A 7 17.20 -76.97 2.46
CA PRO A 7 17.45 -77.39 3.85
C PRO A 7 18.91 -77.42 4.37
N SER A 8 19.07 -77.30 5.65
CA SER A 8 19.68 -78.10 6.70
C SER A 8 20.71 -79.21 6.39
N THR A 9 21.81 -79.21 7.16
CA THR A 9 22.38 -80.42 7.82
C THR A 9 23.46 -80.03 8.84
N GLN A 10 23.24 -80.45 10.08
CA GLN A 10 24.24 -80.81 11.07
C GLN A 10 24.63 -82.32 10.83
N PRO A 11 25.64 -82.99 11.48
CA PRO A 11 26.04 -82.86 12.88
C PRO A 11 27.53 -83.28 13.21
N HIS A 12 27.77 -83.37 14.58
CA HIS A 12 28.81 -84.12 15.36
C HIS A 12 30.19 -83.47 15.46
N GLY A 13 30.81 -83.31 16.59
CA GLY A 13 30.62 -83.82 17.94
C GLY A 13 32.01 -83.84 18.61
N VAL A 14 32.00 -83.84 19.96
CA VAL A 14 33.01 -84.39 20.91
C VAL A 14 33.90 -83.38 21.67
N ARG A 15 33.55 -83.21 22.97
CA ARG A 15 34.32 -83.21 24.24
C ARG A 15 35.66 -82.47 24.24
N GLY A 16 35.94 -81.58 25.15
CA GLY A 16 35.75 -81.63 26.61
C GLY A 16 36.76 -80.71 27.27
N ILE A 17 36.50 -80.44 28.52
CA ILE A 17 37.36 -80.02 29.61
C ILE A 17 37.30 -78.51 30.04
N ASP A 18 36.78 -78.33 31.20
CA ASP A 18 36.78 -77.28 32.19
C ASP A 18 37.91 -76.24 32.15
N ALA A 19 37.56 -74.97 32.28
CA ALA A 19 38.11 -74.09 33.34
C ALA A 19 37.24 -72.82 33.47
N SER A 20 36.50 -72.83 34.55
CA SER A 20 35.89 -71.62 35.11
C SER A 20 36.82 -70.45 35.22
N ARG A 21 36.48 -69.31 34.57
CA ARG A 21 36.76 -67.96 35.06
C ARG A 21 35.72 -67.01 34.58
N SER A 22 34.90 -66.56 35.52
CA SER A 22 33.98 -65.44 35.45
C SER A 22 34.72 -64.21 34.92
N ALA A 23 34.31 -63.75 33.74
CA ALA A 23 34.65 -62.41 33.31
C ALA A 23 33.37 -61.54 33.34
N GLU A 24 33.32 -60.67 34.28
CA GLU A 24 32.34 -59.57 34.37
C GLU A 24 32.33 -58.75 33.05
N PRO A 25 31.16 -58.28 32.58
CA PRO A 25 31.12 -57.35 31.46
C PRO A 25 31.72 -56.02 31.87
N GLY A 26 32.86 -55.69 31.29
CA GLY A 26 33.54 -54.41 31.46
C GLY A 26 32.62 -53.23 31.12
N SER A 27 32.18 -52.56 32.18
CA SER A 27 31.70 -51.18 32.10
C SER A 27 32.79 -50.32 31.51
N SER A 28 32.53 -49.75 30.34
CA SER A 28 33.34 -48.69 29.76
C SER A 28 33.56 -47.57 30.79
N PRO A 29 34.79 -47.22 31.15
CA PRO A 29 34.95 -46.09 32.06
C PRO A 29 34.51 -44.82 31.33
N SER A 30 33.39 -44.28 31.73
CA SER A 30 33.04 -42.91 31.45
C SER A 30 34.10 -42.05 32.13
N ASP A 31 35.03 -41.54 31.31
CA ASP A 31 36.19 -40.81 31.72
C ASP A 31 35.80 -39.53 32.52
N PRO A 32 35.85 -39.53 33.87
CA PRO A 32 35.52 -38.38 34.67
C PRO A 32 36.58 -37.29 34.57
N GLY A 33 37.79 -37.64 34.07
CA GLY A 33 38.89 -36.68 33.83
C GLY A 33 38.59 -35.72 32.69
N ARG A 34 38.01 -36.18 31.61
CA ARG A 34 37.70 -35.34 30.45
C ARG A 34 36.64 -34.27 30.76
N ARG A 35 35.69 -34.56 31.61
CA ARG A 35 34.67 -33.57 32.07
C ARG A 35 35.28 -32.59 33.09
N ALA A 36 36.20 -33.02 33.91
CA ALA A 36 36.93 -32.15 34.83
C ALA A 36 37.91 -31.23 34.08
N GLU A 37 38.68 -31.76 33.11
CA GLU A 37 39.57 -30.98 32.24
C GLU A 37 38.85 -29.94 31.40
N VAL A 38 37.72 -30.30 30.82
CA VAL A 38 36.85 -29.34 30.06
C VAL A 38 36.33 -28.25 31.00
N ARG A 39 35.94 -28.59 32.22
CA ARG A 39 35.41 -27.65 33.21
C ARG A 39 36.51 -26.71 33.74
N GLU A 40 37.74 -27.20 33.87
CA GLU A 40 38.92 -26.44 34.27
C GLU A 40 39.43 -25.54 33.11
N PHE A 41 39.40 -26.07 31.89
CA PHE A 41 39.72 -25.30 30.68
C PHE A 41 38.71 -24.14 30.45
N VAL A 42 37.40 -24.38 30.64
CA VAL A 42 36.35 -23.35 30.54
C VAL A 42 36.46 -22.28 31.64
N ARG A 43 37.09 -22.62 32.78
CA ARG A 43 37.38 -21.66 33.85
C ARG A 43 38.72 -20.90 33.66
N SER A 44 39.54 -21.31 32.70
CA SER A 44 40.79 -20.65 32.41
C SER A 44 40.58 -19.25 31.80
N THR A 45 41.47 -18.32 32.11
CA THR A 45 41.41 -16.94 31.62
C THR A 45 41.37 -16.84 30.08
N PRO A 46 42.15 -17.64 29.31
CA PRO A 46 42.09 -17.61 27.84
C PRO A 46 40.78 -18.15 27.28
N ALA A 47 40.13 -19.17 27.91
CA ALA A 47 38.83 -19.68 27.45
C ALA A 47 37.70 -18.68 27.64
N ARG A 48 37.75 -17.90 28.72
CA ARG A 48 36.77 -16.82 28.95
C ARG A 48 36.95 -15.69 27.93
N LEU A 49 38.18 -15.34 27.56
CA LEU A 49 38.44 -14.31 26.54
C LEU A 49 37.98 -14.75 25.15
N THR A 50 38.23 -16.00 24.75
CA THR A 50 37.77 -16.54 23.48
C THR A 50 36.22 -16.62 23.42
N ALA A 51 35.59 -17.11 24.50
CA ALA A 51 34.14 -17.16 24.60
C ALA A 51 33.48 -15.78 24.48
N THR A 52 34.04 -14.77 25.18
CA THR A 52 33.58 -13.39 25.12
C THR A 52 33.75 -12.81 23.70
N GLY A 53 34.89 -13.06 23.04
CA GLY A 53 35.13 -12.65 21.65
C GLY A 53 34.13 -13.25 20.66
N ILE A 54 33.86 -14.57 20.80
CA ILE A 54 32.87 -15.26 19.95
C ILE A 54 31.46 -14.71 20.19
N VAL A 55 31.04 -14.51 21.45
CA VAL A 55 29.76 -13.91 21.79
C VAL A 55 29.60 -12.51 21.19
N LEU A 56 30.62 -11.66 21.30
CA LEU A 56 30.61 -10.32 20.72
C LEU A 56 30.57 -10.35 19.19
N LEU A 57 31.27 -11.27 18.52
CA LEU A 57 31.20 -11.47 17.08
C LEU A 57 29.79 -11.88 16.65
N LEU A 58 29.21 -12.89 17.33
CA LEU A 58 27.85 -13.33 17.03
C LEU A 58 26.82 -12.22 17.26
N LEU A 59 26.95 -11.48 18.36
CA LEU A 59 26.04 -10.38 18.69
C LEU A 59 26.12 -9.24 17.66
N THR A 60 27.35 -8.87 17.25
CA THR A 60 27.56 -7.84 16.23
C THR A 60 27.06 -8.29 14.87
N LEU A 61 27.30 -9.55 14.49
CA LEU A 61 26.82 -10.11 13.25
C LEU A 61 25.27 -10.14 13.23
N THR A 62 24.66 -10.65 14.31
CA THR A 62 23.20 -10.72 14.44
C THR A 62 22.59 -9.33 14.41
N SER A 63 23.19 -8.33 15.10
CA SER A 63 22.67 -6.96 15.07
C SER A 63 22.75 -6.34 13.67
N GLY A 64 23.82 -6.61 12.92
CA GLY A 64 23.97 -6.18 11.54
C GLY A 64 22.90 -6.83 10.63
N ILE A 65 22.72 -8.14 10.71
CA ILE A 65 21.72 -8.88 9.93
C ILE A 65 20.32 -8.39 10.25
N VAL A 66 19.96 -8.26 11.53
CA VAL A 66 18.62 -7.77 11.93
C VAL A 66 18.39 -6.35 11.45
N THR A 67 19.39 -5.47 11.54
CA THR A 67 19.27 -4.10 11.05
C THR A 67 19.05 -4.06 9.55
N VAL A 68 19.89 -4.74 8.77
CA VAL A 68 19.78 -4.79 7.29
C VAL A 68 18.44 -5.42 6.86
N ALA A 69 18.06 -6.55 7.45
CA ALA A 69 16.79 -7.22 7.14
C ALA A 69 15.58 -6.34 7.45
N THR A 70 15.61 -5.62 8.58
CA THR A 70 14.54 -4.69 8.96
C THR A 70 14.44 -3.50 8.01
N VAL A 71 15.57 -2.93 7.61
CA VAL A 71 15.63 -1.78 6.69
C VAL A 71 15.21 -2.19 5.29
N ASN A 72 15.77 -3.29 4.75
CA ASN A 72 15.40 -3.79 3.42
C ASN A 72 13.91 -4.20 3.35
N GLY A 73 13.37 -4.80 4.42
CA GLY A 73 11.94 -5.12 4.48
C GLY A 73 11.06 -3.87 4.39
N ARG A 74 11.46 -2.78 5.03
CA ARG A 74 10.77 -1.50 4.93
C ARG A 74 10.88 -0.89 3.54
N GLU A 75 12.08 -0.85 2.99
CA GLU A 75 12.32 -0.34 1.63
C GLU A 75 11.49 -1.11 0.59
N ALA A 76 11.53 -2.44 0.63
CA ALA A 76 10.75 -3.29 -0.29
C ALA A 76 9.25 -2.98 -0.24
N THR A 77 8.69 -2.74 0.94
CA THR A 77 7.27 -2.42 1.04
C THR A 77 6.94 -0.99 0.58
N LEU A 78 7.82 -0.01 0.80
CA LEU A 78 7.64 1.33 0.20
C LEU A 78 7.71 1.28 -1.33
N GLN A 79 8.58 0.45 -1.88
CA GLN A 79 8.66 0.21 -3.32
C GLN A 79 7.40 -0.47 -3.85
N THR A 80 6.87 -1.50 -3.17
CA THR A 80 5.60 -2.14 -3.52
C THR A 80 4.43 -1.15 -3.45
N LEU A 81 4.41 -0.28 -2.44
CA LEU A 81 3.40 0.78 -2.33
C LEU A 81 3.40 1.69 -3.56
N LEU A 82 4.58 2.15 -4.00
CA LEU A 82 4.72 3.06 -5.14
C LEU A 82 4.52 2.37 -6.49
N ALA A 83 4.96 1.11 -6.64
CA ALA A 83 4.97 0.41 -7.92
C ALA A 83 3.67 -0.35 -8.19
N GLU A 84 2.96 -0.78 -7.16
CA GLU A 84 1.80 -1.67 -7.29
C GLU A 84 0.53 -1.09 -6.64
N THR A 85 0.59 -0.74 -5.35
CA THR A 85 -0.61 -0.41 -4.59
C THR A 85 -1.21 0.94 -4.99
N GLU A 86 -0.39 1.98 -5.12
CA GLU A 86 -0.84 3.32 -5.50
C GLU A 86 -1.33 3.39 -6.95
N PRO A 87 -0.64 2.81 -7.95
CA PRO A 87 -1.16 2.73 -9.30
C PRO A 87 -2.51 2.01 -9.39
N LEU A 88 -2.69 0.93 -8.64
CA LEU A 88 -3.96 0.19 -8.61
C LEU A 88 -5.10 1.02 -7.99
N ALA A 89 -4.83 1.76 -6.92
CA ALA A 89 -5.80 2.69 -6.33
C ALA A 89 -6.19 3.79 -7.33
N ASN A 90 -5.23 4.29 -8.11
CA ASN A 90 -5.47 5.25 -9.18
C ASN A 90 -6.33 4.66 -10.30
N SER A 91 -6.03 3.45 -10.76
CA SER A 91 -6.83 2.78 -11.79
C SER A 91 -8.27 2.54 -11.33
N ALA A 92 -8.48 2.16 -10.06
CA ALA A 92 -9.82 2.00 -9.49
C ALA A 92 -10.60 3.32 -9.47
N GLN A 93 -9.95 4.44 -9.14
CA GLN A 93 -10.54 5.77 -9.18
C GLN A 93 -10.88 6.21 -10.62
N ASN A 94 -9.95 6.05 -11.55
CA ASN A 94 -10.15 6.40 -12.96
C ASN A 94 -11.26 5.56 -13.59
N LEU A 95 -11.34 4.27 -13.20
CA LEU A 95 -12.43 3.38 -13.63
C LEU A 95 -13.79 3.92 -13.18
N TYR A 96 -13.94 4.28 -11.90
CA TYR A 96 -15.17 4.89 -11.38
C TYR A 96 -15.53 6.15 -12.17
N SER A 97 -14.56 7.05 -12.34
CA SER A 97 -14.75 8.31 -13.06
C SER A 97 -15.15 8.09 -14.51
N ALA A 98 -14.48 7.18 -15.21
CA ALA A 98 -14.81 6.87 -16.61
C ALA A 98 -16.21 6.26 -16.77
N LEU A 99 -16.63 5.38 -15.86
CA LEU A 99 -17.97 4.81 -15.84
C LEU A 99 -19.02 5.91 -15.61
N SER A 100 -18.78 6.84 -14.68
CA SER A 100 -19.68 7.96 -14.40
C SER A 100 -19.80 8.90 -15.61
N VAL A 101 -18.69 9.22 -16.27
CA VAL A 101 -18.68 10.05 -17.50
C VAL A 101 -19.41 9.34 -18.65
N ALA A 102 -19.27 8.00 -18.76
CA ALA A 102 -20.00 7.23 -19.77
C ALA A 102 -21.52 7.34 -19.56
N ASP A 103 -21.98 7.19 -18.31
CA ASP A 103 -23.42 7.28 -17.99
C ASP A 103 -23.98 8.69 -18.23
N ALA A 104 -23.27 9.71 -17.75
CA ALA A 104 -23.66 11.11 -17.99
C ALA A 104 -23.72 11.45 -19.48
N SER A 105 -22.77 10.95 -20.28
CA SER A 105 -22.73 11.18 -21.73
C SER A 105 -23.87 10.43 -22.44
N ALA A 106 -24.15 9.17 -22.07
CA ALA A 106 -25.27 8.41 -22.63
C ALA A 106 -26.60 9.09 -22.30
N THR A 107 -26.79 9.55 -21.07
CA THR A 107 -28.01 10.27 -20.61
C THR A 107 -28.18 11.60 -21.34
N THR A 108 -27.10 12.38 -21.46
CA THR A 108 -27.09 13.65 -22.20
C THR A 108 -27.53 13.47 -23.66
N ALA A 109 -27.06 12.40 -24.30
CA ALA A 109 -27.47 12.07 -25.70
C ALA A 109 -28.95 11.88 -25.87
N PHE A 110 -29.65 11.37 -24.86
CA PHE A 110 -31.10 11.16 -24.91
C PHE A 110 -31.93 12.41 -24.57
N ILE A 111 -31.42 13.30 -23.74
CA ILE A 111 -32.07 14.57 -23.41
C ILE A 111 -31.98 15.53 -24.61
N SER A 112 -30.89 15.46 -25.38
CA SER A 112 -30.69 16.24 -26.59
C SER A 112 -31.74 15.86 -27.65
N ARG A 113 -32.52 16.84 -28.10
CA ARG A 113 -33.56 16.61 -29.12
C ARG A 113 -32.93 16.42 -30.49
N GLY A 114 -33.28 15.34 -31.19
CA GLY A 114 -32.85 15.09 -32.58
C GLY A 114 -31.74 14.06 -32.68
N LEU A 115 -30.77 14.29 -33.59
CA LEU A 115 -29.60 13.42 -33.71
C LEU A 115 -28.62 13.68 -32.53
N GLU A 116 -28.12 12.58 -31.98
CA GLU A 116 -27.10 12.62 -30.94
C GLU A 116 -25.89 13.48 -31.42
N PRO A 117 -25.47 14.51 -30.67
CA PRO A 117 -24.28 15.29 -31.01
C PRO A 117 -23.03 14.40 -31.06
N GLU A 118 -22.20 14.59 -32.11
CA GLU A 118 -20.99 13.77 -32.31
C GLU A 118 -20.03 13.89 -31.10
N GLU A 119 -19.88 15.05 -30.52
CA GLU A 119 -19.04 15.31 -29.34
C GLU A 119 -19.48 14.52 -28.11
N VAL A 120 -20.80 14.39 -27.88
CA VAL A 120 -21.36 13.60 -26.76
C VAL A 120 -21.13 12.11 -26.98
N ARG A 121 -21.31 11.65 -28.22
CA ARG A 121 -21.03 10.26 -28.59
C ARG A 121 -19.56 9.92 -28.43
N ASP A 122 -18.67 10.78 -28.89
CA ASP A 122 -17.23 10.59 -28.76
C ASP A 122 -16.77 10.61 -27.30
N ARG A 123 -17.40 11.45 -26.47
CA ARG A 123 -17.15 11.46 -25.02
C ARG A 123 -17.54 10.12 -24.38
N TYR A 124 -18.71 9.58 -24.74
CA TYR A 124 -19.14 8.27 -24.28
C TYR A 124 -18.16 7.16 -24.69
N LEU A 125 -17.79 7.12 -25.98
CA LEU A 125 -16.89 6.08 -26.49
C LEU A 125 -15.50 6.16 -25.84
N ARG A 126 -14.96 7.37 -25.65
CA ARG A 126 -13.71 7.57 -24.93
C ARG A 126 -13.82 7.11 -23.47
N ALA A 127 -14.90 7.44 -22.80
CA ALA A 127 -15.11 7.03 -21.40
C ALA A 127 -15.18 5.51 -21.24
N VAL A 128 -15.90 4.82 -22.13
CA VAL A 128 -15.96 3.33 -22.15
C VAL A 128 -14.57 2.73 -22.45
N ALA A 129 -13.82 3.33 -23.40
CA ALA A 129 -12.47 2.87 -23.71
C ALA A 129 -11.51 3.04 -22.51
N VAL A 130 -11.59 4.18 -21.81
CA VAL A 130 -10.82 4.42 -20.58
C VAL A 130 -11.21 3.42 -19.49
N ALA A 131 -12.51 3.22 -19.24
CA ALA A 131 -12.98 2.25 -18.27
C ALA A 131 -12.46 0.82 -18.56
N SER A 132 -12.47 0.42 -19.84
CA SER A 132 -11.95 -0.88 -20.26
C SER A 132 -10.43 -0.99 -20.07
N ALA A 133 -9.68 0.08 -20.36
CA ALA A 133 -8.24 0.11 -20.14
C ALA A 133 -7.89 0.04 -18.65
N GLU A 134 -8.60 0.79 -17.81
CA GLU A 134 -8.37 0.78 -16.37
C GLU A 134 -8.72 -0.56 -15.72
N LEU A 135 -9.73 -1.29 -16.22
CA LEU A 135 -10.00 -2.67 -15.83
C LEU A 135 -8.82 -3.61 -16.12
N VAL A 136 -8.17 -3.44 -17.28
CA VAL A 136 -6.98 -4.22 -17.64
C VAL A 136 -5.81 -3.87 -16.72
N TYR A 137 -5.55 -2.58 -16.49
CA TYR A 137 -4.47 -2.13 -15.59
C TYR A 137 -4.72 -2.59 -14.14
N ALA A 138 -5.95 -2.46 -13.65
CA ALA A 138 -6.32 -2.92 -12.32
C ALA A 138 -6.14 -4.44 -12.17
N THR A 139 -6.50 -5.21 -13.19
CA THR A 139 -6.32 -6.67 -13.19
C THR A 139 -4.85 -7.06 -13.23
N ALA A 140 -4.03 -6.37 -14.03
CA ALA A 140 -2.59 -6.63 -14.13
C ALA A 140 -1.81 -6.26 -12.86
N GLY A 141 -2.27 -5.22 -12.13
CA GLY A 141 -1.65 -4.79 -10.87
C GLY A 141 -2.13 -5.57 -9.64
N LEU A 142 -3.08 -6.50 -9.80
CA LEU A 142 -3.64 -7.22 -8.68
C LEU A 142 -2.76 -8.40 -8.26
N ALA A 143 -2.48 -8.52 -6.95
CA ALA A 143 -1.77 -9.68 -6.43
C ALA A 143 -2.61 -10.97 -6.65
N SER A 144 -1.97 -12.05 -7.04
CA SER A 144 -2.64 -13.34 -7.31
C SER A 144 -3.41 -13.92 -6.13
N THR A 145 -3.11 -13.46 -4.93
CA THR A 145 -3.77 -13.86 -3.67
C THR A 145 -5.02 -13.04 -3.36
N ASP A 146 -5.26 -11.96 -4.10
CA ASP A 146 -6.38 -11.03 -3.87
C ASP A 146 -7.65 -11.45 -4.62
N VAL A 147 -8.23 -12.55 -4.17
CA VAL A 147 -9.38 -13.18 -4.82
C VAL A 147 -10.63 -12.30 -4.78
N ASP A 148 -10.81 -11.51 -3.74
CA ASP A 148 -12.03 -10.68 -3.56
C ASP A 148 -12.03 -9.51 -4.53
N ASN A 149 -10.92 -8.78 -4.66
CA ASN A 149 -10.81 -7.72 -5.66
C ASN A 149 -10.80 -8.28 -7.10
N ALA A 150 -10.28 -9.49 -7.33
CA ALA A 150 -10.40 -10.16 -8.64
C ALA A 150 -11.88 -10.43 -9.02
N ARG A 151 -12.69 -10.85 -8.06
CA ARG A 151 -14.15 -11.03 -8.28
C ARG A 151 -14.84 -9.70 -8.55
N LEU A 152 -14.51 -8.63 -7.82
CA LEU A 152 -15.06 -7.30 -8.08
C LEU A 152 -14.74 -6.86 -9.51
N LEU A 153 -13.48 -6.96 -9.95
CA LEU A 153 -13.06 -6.60 -11.31
C LEU A 153 -13.79 -7.41 -12.38
N ALA A 154 -13.95 -8.72 -12.18
CA ALA A 154 -14.70 -9.59 -13.09
C ALA A 154 -16.18 -9.17 -13.16
N SER A 155 -16.80 -8.85 -12.02
CA SER A 155 -18.19 -8.40 -11.94
C SER A 155 -18.39 -7.04 -12.60
N ILE A 156 -17.46 -6.10 -12.38
CA ILE A 156 -17.47 -4.78 -13.04
C ILE A 156 -17.34 -4.94 -14.56
N SER A 157 -16.43 -5.81 -15.03
CA SER A 157 -16.25 -6.08 -16.48
C SER A 157 -17.52 -6.66 -17.11
N SER A 158 -18.17 -7.60 -16.43
CA SER A 158 -19.44 -8.16 -16.88
C SER A 158 -20.55 -7.09 -16.89
N GLY A 159 -20.63 -6.29 -15.85
CA GLY A 159 -21.57 -5.17 -15.74
C GLY A 159 -21.38 -4.13 -16.84
N LEU A 160 -20.12 -3.75 -17.13
CA LEU A 160 -19.80 -2.81 -18.21
C LEU A 160 -20.24 -3.35 -19.57
N THR A 161 -20.04 -4.65 -19.83
CA THR A 161 -20.48 -5.29 -21.07
C THR A 161 -22.02 -5.24 -21.22
N THR A 162 -22.74 -5.53 -20.14
CA THR A 162 -24.19 -5.47 -20.11
C THR A 162 -24.71 -4.03 -20.30
N TYR A 163 -24.08 -3.08 -19.58
CA TYR A 163 -24.37 -1.65 -19.68
C TYR A 163 -24.22 -1.14 -21.12
N THR A 164 -23.09 -1.42 -21.76
CA THR A 164 -22.86 -0.97 -23.15
C THR A 164 -23.86 -1.57 -24.12
N GLY A 165 -24.25 -2.83 -23.94
CA GLY A 165 -25.31 -3.50 -24.73
C GLY A 165 -26.69 -2.82 -24.59
N LEU A 166 -27.07 -2.46 -23.35
CA LEU A 166 -28.32 -1.72 -23.08
C LEU A 166 -28.29 -0.31 -23.68
N VAL A 167 -27.18 0.42 -23.56
CA VAL A 167 -27.04 1.76 -24.15
C VAL A 167 -27.12 1.71 -25.67
N GLU A 168 -26.51 0.75 -26.35
CA GLU A 168 -26.61 0.62 -27.81
C GLU A 168 -28.01 0.20 -28.24
N THR A 169 -28.69 -0.65 -27.46
CA THR A 169 -30.10 -0.98 -27.68
C THR A 169 -31.00 0.24 -27.53
N ALA A 170 -30.75 1.04 -26.48
CA ALA A 170 -31.47 2.29 -26.28
C ALA A 170 -31.28 3.25 -27.46
N ARG A 171 -30.04 3.44 -27.93
CA ARG A 171 -29.72 4.28 -29.10
C ARG A 171 -30.38 3.82 -30.38
N ALA A 172 -30.37 2.51 -30.63
CA ALA A 172 -31.03 1.95 -31.82
C ALA A 172 -32.53 2.25 -31.82
N ASN A 173 -33.21 2.06 -30.68
CA ASN A 173 -34.65 2.35 -30.53
C ASN A 173 -34.92 3.87 -30.62
N ASN A 174 -34.12 4.71 -30.04
CA ASN A 174 -34.27 6.16 -30.12
C ASN A 174 -34.16 6.66 -31.57
N ARG A 175 -33.19 6.17 -32.35
CA ARG A 175 -33.05 6.49 -33.78
C ARG A 175 -34.24 5.99 -34.60
N ALA A 176 -34.87 4.88 -34.23
CA ALA A 176 -36.08 4.37 -34.85
C ALA A 176 -37.38 5.08 -34.41
N GLY A 177 -37.24 6.06 -33.47
CA GLY A 177 -38.38 6.79 -32.90
C GLY A 177 -39.22 5.98 -31.92
N ASN A 178 -38.71 4.84 -31.44
CA ASN A 178 -39.39 3.97 -30.51
C ASN A 178 -39.30 4.49 -29.07
N PRO A 179 -40.42 4.73 -28.36
CA PRO A 179 -40.37 5.26 -26.97
C PRO A 179 -39.67 4.34 -25.99
N VAL A 180 -39.55 3.05 -26.27
CA VAL A 180 -38.88 2.06 -25.42
C VAL A 180 -37.39 2.34 -25.28
N GLY A 181 -36.81 3.17 -26.13
CA GLY A 181 -35.40 3.57 -26.03
C GLY A 181 -35.03 4.22 -24.68
N SER A 182 -35.94 5.07 -24.15
CA SER A 182 -35.74 5.70 -22.83
C SER A 182 -35.79 4.68 -21.67
N ALA A 183 -36.61 3.63 -21.79
CA ALA A 183 -36.68 2.56 -20.78
C ALA A 183 -35.36 1.76 -20.74
N TYR A 184 -34.78 1.39 -21.90
CA TYR A 184 -33.48 0.72 -21.95
C TYR A 184 -32.37 1.58 -21.41
N LEU A 185 -32.40 2.89 -21.67
CA LEU A 185 -31.42 3.80 -21.05
C LEU A 185 -31.55 3.87 -19.52
N GLY A 186 -32.80 3.98 -19.04
CA GLY A 186 -33.09 3.96 -17.61
C GLY A 186 -32.62 2.67 -16.92
N GLU A 187 -32.79 1.52 -17.60
CA GLU A 187 -32.27 0.24 -17.13
C GLU A 187 -30.73 0.22 -17.11
N ALA A 188 -30.06 0.71 -18.17
CA ALA A 188 -28.63 0.81 -18.25
C ALA A 188 -28.05 1.68 -17.13
N SER A 189 -28.58 2.88 -16.93
CA SER A 189 -28.17 3.80 -15.88
C SER A 189 -28.44 3.23 -14.49
N THR A 190 -29.59 2.58 -14.28
CA THR A 190 -29.89 1.90 -13.01
C THR A 190 -28.87 0.80 -12.71
N LEU A 191 -28.57 -0.07 -13.69
CA LEU A 191 -27.54 -1.11 -13.55
C LEU A 191 -26.18 -0.50 -13.17
N LEU A 192 -25.78 0.57 -13.86
CA LEU A 192 -24.49 1.20 -13.60
C LEU A 192 -24.45 1.80 -12.20
N GLN A 193 -25.46 2.58 -11.82
CA GLN A 193 -25.47 3.33 -10.56
C GLN A 193 -25.72 2.47 -9.33
N THR A 194 -26.56 1.43 -9.45
CA THR A 194 -26.90 0.59 -8.27
C THR A 194 -26.02 -0.64 -8.13
N THR A 195 -25.28 -1.01 -9.18
CA THR A 195 -24.49 -2.25 -9.17
C THR A 195 -23.01 -2.01 -9.52
N VAL A 196 -22.71 -1.41 -10.67
CA VAL A 196 -21.35 -1.35 -11.18
C VAL A 196 -20.53 -0.28 -10.47
N LEU A 197 -21.06 0.93 -10.32
CA LEU A 197 -20.37 2.03 -9.60
C LEU A 197 -20.12 1.72 -8.13
N PRO A 198 -21.07 1.15 -7.35
CA PRO A 198 -20.78 0.71 -5.99
C PRO A 198 -19.64 -0.33 -5.90
N MET A 199 -19.56 -1.28 -6.84
CA MET A 199 -18.45 -2.24 -6.90
C MET A 199 -17.12 -1.54 -7.22
N ALA A 200 -17.12 -0.56 -8.12
CA ALA A 200 -15.93 0.23 -8.43
C ALA A 200 -15.50 1.10 -7.25
N GLN A 201 -16.44 1.66 -6.51
CA GLN A 201 -16.18 2.40 -5.27
C GLN A 201 -15.65 1.48 -4.16
N GLU A 202 -16.19 0.27 -4.02
CA GLU A 202 -15.68 -0.72 -3.08
C GLU A 202 -14.24 -1.13 -3.41
N LEU A 203 -13.94 -1.37 -4.69
CA LEU A 203 -12.58 -1.64 -5.16
C LEU A 203 -11.62 -0.50 -4.78
N HIS A 204 -12.02 0.75 -5.04
CA HIS A 204 -11.25 1.93 -4.68
C HIS A 204 -11.03 2.03 -3.16
N ALA A 205 -12.08 1.89 -2.35
CA ALA A 205 -12.00 1.93 -0.89
C ALA A 205 -11.13 0.80 -0.31
N ASN A 206 -11.13 -0.39 -0.93
CA ASN A 206 -10.26 -1.50 -0.55
C ASN A 206 -8.78 -1.15 -0.78
N GLN A 207 -8.45 -0.51 -1.90
CA GLN A 207 -7.08 -0.11 -2.22
C GLN A 207 -6.60 1.05 -1.32
N GLU A 208 -7.44 2.03 -1.05
CA GLU A 208 -7.11 3.11 -0.11
C GLU A 208 -6.83 2.59 1.30
N ARG A 209 -7.63 1.65 1.79
CA ARG A 209 -7.39 1.01 3.09
C ARG A 209 -6.03 0.31 3.12
N ARG A 210 -5.63 -0.39 2.06
CA ARG A 210 -4.31 -1.03 1.95
C ARG A 210 -3.18 -0.02 1.99
N VAL A 211 -3.31 1.08 1.26
CA VAL A 211 -2.35 2.20 1.31
C VAL A 211 -2.23 2.73 2.74
N ALA A 212 -3.36 3.04 3.38
CA ALA A 212 -3.39 3.58 4.74
C ALA A 212 -2.82 2.61 5.78
N ASP A 213 -3.14 1.32 5.71
CA ASP A 213 -2.66 0.30 6.65
C ASP A 213 -1.15 0.07 6.49
N THR A 214 -0.67 0.04 5.26
CA THR A 214 0.75 0.00 4.96
C THR A 214 1.46 1.19 5.60
N GLN A 215 0.99 2.40 5.38
CA GLN A 215 1.56 3.62 5.95
C GLN A 215 1.53 3.62 7.48
N ARG A 216 0.44 3.20 8.12
CA ARG A 216 0.33 3.10 9.58
C ARG A 216 1.33 2.09 10.18
N SER A 217 1.58 0.97 9.51
CA SER A 217 2.55 -0.02 9.96
C SER A 217 3.99 0.51 9.97
N TYR A 218 4.29 1.46 9.10
CA TYR A 218 5.61 2.10 8.96
C TYR A 218 5.85 3.27 9.90
N SER A 219 4.82 3.88 10.43
CA SER A 219 4.95 4.95 11.44
C SER A 219 5.56 4.45 12.76
N ARG A 220 5.57 3.11 12.99
CA ARG A 220 6.17 2.52 14.19
C ARG A 220 7.69 2.37 14.03
N PRO A 221 8.49 2.82 15.03
CA PRO A 221 9.93 2.62 15.01
C PRO A 221 10.32 1.12 14.94
N PRO A 222 11.46 0.76 14.34
CA PRO A 222 11.92 -0.62 14.25
C PRO A 222 12.54 -1.10 15.57
N TRP A 223 11.73 -1.26 16.63
CA TRP A 223 12.14 -1.64 17.96
C TRP A 223 13.06 -2.86 18.03
N PRO A 224 12.86 -3.95 17.22
CA PRO A 224 13.77 -5.10 17.27
C PRO A 224 15.21 -4.74 16.89
N ALA A 225 15.41 -3.95 15.84
CA ALA A 225 16.75 -3.51 15.43
C ALA A 225 17.41 -2.62 16.49
N PHE A 226 16.65 -1.68 17.08
CA PHE A 226 17.13 -0.85 18.19
C PHE A 226 17.53 -1.68 19.41
N ALA A 227 16.70 -2.64 19.82
CA ALA A 227 16.95 -3.45 21.00
C ALA A 227 18.22 -4.31 20.85
N VAL A 228 18.36 -5.02 19.72
CA VAL A 228 19.54 -5.88 19.49
C VAL A 228 20.81 -5.05 19.37
N LEU A 229 20.75 -3.90 18.71
CA LEU A 229 21.90 -3.01 18.54
C LEU A 229 22.31 -2.38 19.89
N LEU A 230 21.34 -1.96 20.71
CA LEU A 230 21.61 -1.45 22.08
C LEU A 230 22.26 -2.52 22.96
N VAL A 231 21.74 -3.75 22.92
CA VAL A 231 22.35 -4.89 23.65
C VAL A 231 23.79 -5.11 23.18
N THR A 232 24.05 -5.01 21.88
CA THR A 232 25.40 -5.14 21.31
C THR A 232 26.33 -4.04 21.83
N VAL A 233 25.90 -2.79 21.84
CA VAL A 233 26.67 -1.66 22.38
C VAL A 233 26.98 -1.88 23.87
N LEU A 234 25.96 -2.25 24.66
CA LEU A 234 26.13 -2.52 26.09
C LEU A 234 27.09 -3.68 26.34
N ALA A 235 27.03 -4.76 25.57
CA ALA A 235 27.93 -5.90 25.66
C ALA A 235 29.39 -5.51 25.31
N LEU A 236 29.58 -4.71 24.27
CA LEU A 236 30.91 -4.19 23.90
C LEU A 236 31.50 -3.30 25.00
N VAL A 237 30.71 -2.38 25.56
CA VAL A 237 31.14 -1.49 26.66
C VAL A 237 31.43 -2.31 27.92
N ALA A 238 30.55 -3.27 28.28
CA ALA A 238 30.79 -4.14 29.44
C ALA A 238 32.07 -4.97 29.29
N SER A 239 32.33 -5.49 28.07
CA SER A 239 33.56 -6.23 27.76
C SER A 239 34.80 -5.32 27.88
N GLN A 240 34.72 -4.07 27.42
CA GLN A 240 35.81 -3.09 27.60
C GLN A 240 36.08 -2.80 29.09
N MET A 241 35.02 -2.55 29.89
CA MET A 241 35.14 -2.31 31.32
C MET A 241 35.72 -3.52 32.06
N ALA A 242 35.33 -4.74 31.71
CA ALA A 242 35.87 -5.95 32.29
C ALA A 242 37.35 -6.13 31.96
N MET A 243 37.79 -5.82 30.73
CA MET A 243 39.17 -5.89 30.31
C MET A 243 40.05 -4.81 30.99
N THR A 244 39.57 -3.58 31.14
CA THR A 244 40.31 -2.50 31.80
C THR A 244 40.52 -2.76 33.29
N ARG A 245 39.56 -3.42 33.97
CA ARG A 245 39.66 -3.82 35.38
C ARG A 245 40.68 -4.93 35.64
N HIS A 246 40.91 -5.82 34.65
CA HIS A 246 41.84 -6.95 34.79
C HIS A 246 43.23 -6.69 34.24
N SER A 247 43.42 -5.74 33.34
CA SER A 247 44.68 -5.43 32.70
C SER A 247 44.94 -3.94 32.89
N ARG A 248 45.89 -3.55 33.71
CA ARG A 248 46.26 -2.15 33.98
C ARG A 248 46.61 -1.30 32.72
N ARG A 249 46.36 -1.79 31.52
CA ARG A 249 46.45 -1.09 30.20
C ARG A 249 45.11 -0.60 29.74
N THR A 250 45.05 0.68 29.51
CA THR A 250 43.83 1.48 29.55
C THR A 250 42.87 1.39 28.33
N LEU A 251 43.24 0.91 27.16
CA LEU A 251 42.32 0.84 26.00
C LEU A 251 42.75 -0.22 24.98
N ASN A 252 41.78 -1.01 24.50
CA ASN A 252 41.97 -1.91 23.37
C ASN A 252 41.44 -1.22 22.08
N PRO A 253 42.34 -0.80 21.15
CA PRO A 253 41.95 -0.03 19.98
C PRO A 253 40.94 -0.78 19.08
N GLY A 254 41.02 -2.10 18.96
CA GLY A 254 40.10 -2.90 18.18
C GLY A 254 38.68 -2.89 18.74
N LEU A 255 38.53 -3.05 20.06
CA LEU A 255 37.22 -2.95 20.72
C LEU A 255 36.65 -1.52 20.70
N MET A 256 37.52 -0.51 20.70
CA MET A 256 37.09 0.89 20.53
C MET A 256 36.48 1.13 19.17
N VAL A 257 37.10 0.62 18.09
CA VAL A 257 36.58 0.71 16.73
C VAL A 257 35.25 -0.02 16.64
N ALA A 258 35.14 -1.22 17.21
CA ALA A 258 33.87 -1.98 17.21
C ALA A 258 32.73 -1.25 17.95
N SER A 259 33.06 -0.65 19.12
CA SER A 259 32.05 0.12 19.88
C SER A 259 31.69 1.42 19.18
N ALA A 260 32.64 2.11 18.58
CA ALA A 260 32.39 3.33 17.83
C ALA A 260 31.50 3.04 16.59
N SER A 261 31.82 1.99 15.83
CA SER A 261 30.96 1.60 14.68
C SER A 261 29.54 1.20 15.09
N ALA A 262 29.40 0.48 16.22
CA ALA A 262 28.06 0.11 16.73
C ALA A 262 27.28 1.35 17.24
N VAL A 263 27.94 2.30 17.91
CA VAL A 263 27.31 3.56 18.35
C VAL A 263 26.93 4.44 17.16
N VAL A 264 27.80 4.55 16.15
CA VAL A 264 27.51 5.29 14.91
C VAL A 264 26.31 4.67 14.19
N LEU A 265 26.25 3.34 14.10
CA LEU A 265 25.12 2.63 13.49
C LEU A 265 23.82 2.86 14.28
N LEU A 266 23.87 2.82 15.61
CA LEU A 266 22.71 3.11 16.46
C LEU A 266 22.23 4.56 16.29
N ALA A 267 23.15 5.52 16.29
CA ALA A 267 22.82 6.93 16.06
C ALA A 267 22.23 7.15 14.66
N TRP A 268 22.83 6.52 13.64
CA TRP A 268 22.32 6.62 12.28
C TRP A 268 20.93 5.99 12.13
N LEU A 269 20.70 4.80 12.71
CA LEU A 269 19.39 4.17 12.75
C LEU A 269 18.35 5.06 13.46
N MET A 270 18.74 5.73 14.55
CA MET A 270 17.87 6.66 15.27
C MET A 270 17.51 7.88 14.41
N VAL A 271 18.51 8.50 13.79
CA VAL A 271 18.33 9.66 12.91
C VAL A 271 17.49 9.28 11.69
N ALA A 272 17.83 8.20 10.99
CA ALA A 272 17.08 7.71 9.84
C ALA A 272 15.65 7.31 10.21
N GLY A 273 15.45 6.66 11.36
CA GLY A 273 14.12 6.33 11.88
C GLY A 273 13.27 7.56 12.19
N LEU A 274 13.88 8.61 12.73
CA LEU A 274 13.21 9.88 13.00
C LEU A 274 12.83 10.60 11.70
N PHE A 275 13.77 10.74 10.76
CA PHE A 275 13.47 11.35 9.45
C PHE A 275 12.42 10.56 8.68
N SER A 276 12.54 9.23 8.63
CA SER A 276 11.54 8.36 7.98
C SER A 276 10.15 8.52 8.62
N SER A 277 10.04 8.65 9.94
CA SER A 277 8.76 8.85 10.61
C SER A 277 8.16 10.24 10.35
N LEU A 278 9.00 11.28 10.28
CA LEU A 278 8.57 12.64 9.95
C LEU A 278 8.09 12.74 8.50
N ASP A 279 8.83 12.15 7.55
CA ASP A 279 8.48 12.17 6.13
C ASP A 279 7.25 11.29 5.84
N THR A 280 7.09 10.16 6.53
CA THR A 280 5.86 9.36 6.48
C THR A 280 4.67 10.15 7.04
N GLY A 281 4.84 10.88 8.14
CA GLY A 281 3.82 11.77 8.68
C GLY A 281 3.43 12.89 7.69
N ARG A 282 4.41 13.49 7.01
CA ARG A 282 4.16 14.49 5.97
C ARG A 282 3.49 13.89 4.73
N ALA A 283 3.88 12.68 4.33
CA ALA A 283 3.22 11.96 3.24
C ALA A 283 1.74 11.70 3.53
N LEU A 284 1.39 11.37 4.77
CA LEU A 284 0.00 11.22 5.21
C LEU A 284 -0.75 12.56 5.16
N THR A 285 -0.25 13.58 5.86
CA THR A 285 -0.99 14.84 6.05
C THR A 285 -0.98 15.74 4.82
N ARG A 286 0.09 15.73 4.01
CA ARG A 286 0.25 16.59 2.84
C ARG A 286 0.03 15.88 1.50
N GLY A 287 -0.07 14.56 1.50
CA GLY A 287 -0.27 13.75 0.31
C GLY A 287 -1.53 12.90 0.38
N ALA A 288 -1.56 11.90 1.25
CA ALA A 288 -2.66 10.92 1.28
C ALA A 288 -4.00 11.50 1.72
N THR A 289 -4.04 12.35 2.76
CA THR A 289 -5.29 12.98 3.22
C THR A 289 -5.86 13.93 2.15
N PRO A 290 -5.10 14.88 1.58
CA PRO A 290 -5.61 15.69 0.48
C PRO A 290 -6.05 14.87 -0.73
N LEU A 291 -5.30 13.83 -1.08
CA LEU A 291 -5.66 12.95 -2.18
C LEU A 291 -7.00 12.27 -1.96
N HIS A 292 -7.25 11.76 -0.74
CA HIS A 292 -8.52 11.14 -0.38
C HIS A 292 -9.68 12.15 -0.44
N GLU A 293 -9.55 13.32 0.18
CA GLU A 293 -10.57 14.37 0.20
C GLU A 293 -10.94 14.87 -1.21
N LEU A 294 -9.92 15.08 -2.06
CA LEU A 294 -10.14 15.51 -3.45
C LEU A 294 -10.79 14.42 -4.31
N THR A 295 -10.43 13.16 -4.07
CA THR A 295 -11.04 12.01 -4.75
C THR A 295 -12.51 11.86 -4.36
N ASP A 296 -12.82 11.97 -3.07
CA ASP A 296 -14.18 11.92 -2.55
C ASP A 296 -15.03 13.08 -3.10
N ALA A 297 -14.49 14.30 -3.10
CA ALA A 297 -15.15 15.46 -3.72
C ALA A 297 -15.45 15.22 -5.20
N ARG A 298 -14.51 14.63 -5.96
CA ARG A 298 -14.71 14.33 -7.38
C ARG A 298 -15.77 13.27 -7.61
N ILE A 299 -15.76 12.19 -6.84
CA ILE A 299 -16.80 11.13 -6.89
C ILE A 299 -18.17 11.74 -6.58
N THR A 300 -18.24 12.55 -5.53
CA THR A 300 -19.49 13.22 -5.13
C THR A 300 -19.99 14.17 -6.22
N ALA A 301 -19.10 14.97 -6.85
CA ALA A 301 -19.49 15.83 -7.97
C ALA A 301 -20.07 15.04 -9.15
N GLN A 302 -19.48 13.89 -9.48
CA GLN A 302 -20.00 13.01 -10.53
C GLN A 302 -21.37 12.42 -10.15
N GLN A 303 -21.56 12.08 -8.88
CA GLN A 303 -22.87 11.61 -8.39
C GLN A 303 -23.92 12.72 -8.42
N VAL A 304 -23.59 13.95 -8.02
CA VAL A 304 -24.48 15.12 -8.13
C VAL A 304 -24.90 15.33 -9.58
N ARG A 305 -23.95 15.22 -10.51
CA ARG A 305 -24.22 15.34 -11.96
C ARG A 305 -25.16 14.25 -12.46
N ALA A 306 -25.00 13.03 -11.98
CA ALA A 306 -25.87 11.91 -12.33
C ALA A 306 -27.31 12.13 -11.83
N GLU A 307 -27.50 12.56 -10.58
CA GLU A 307 -28.85 12.87 -10.05
C GLU A 307 -29.56 13.99 -10.86
N GLU A 308 -28.81 15.07 -11.18
CA GLU A 308 -29.31 16.17 -11.98
C GLU A 308 -29.82 15.70 -13.35
N THR A 309 -29.05 14.86 -14.04
CA THR A 309 -29.42 14.36 -15.36
C THR A 309 -30.56 13.33 -15.33
N LEU A 310 -30.59 12.45 -14.31
CA LEU A 310 -31.64 11.48 -14.14
C LEU A 310 -33.00 12.10 -13.86
N LYS A 311 -33.05 13.16 -13.08
CA LYS A 311 -34.25 13.95 -12.85
C LYS A 311 -34.94 14.34 -14.18
N LEU A 312 -34.13 14.80 -15.14
CA LEU A 312 -34.64 15.20 -16.47
C LEU A 312 -35.14 14.03 -17.36
N VAL A 313 -34.45 12.87 -17.26
CA VAL A 313 -34.80 11.69 -18.07
C VAL A 313 -36.11 11.08 -17.64
N ARG A 314 -36.34 10.95 -16.33
CA ARG A 314 -37.50 10.22 -15.80
C ARG A 314 -38.81 10.98 -15.84
N ARG A 315 -38.75 12.32 -15.85
CA ARG A 315 -39.95 13.20 -15.94
C ARG A 315 -41.06 12.89 -14.92
N GLU A 316 -40.77 12.15 -13.87
CA GLU A 316 -41.72 11.78 -12.80
C GLU A 316 -41.44 12.62 -11.57
N GLY A 317 -42.51 12.99 -10.80
CA GLY A 317 -42.39 13.85 -9.64
C GLY A 317 -41.53 13.23 -8.52
N ASP A 318 -40.62 13.81 -8.04
CA ASP A 318 -39.13 13.81 -8.04
C ASP A 318 -38.52 13.80 -6.68
N ALA A 319 -39.30 13.56 -5.60
CA ALA A 319 -38.82 13.63 -4.20
C ALA A 319 -37.53 12.82 -3.91
N PRO A 320 -37.29 11.60 -4.43
CA PRO A 320 -36.08 10.84 -4.15
C PRO A 320 -34.83 11.45 -4.77
N TYR A 321 -34.90 12.00 -5.97
CA TYR A 321 -33.74 12.60 -6.68
C TYR A 321 -33.38 13.94 -6.10
N ASP A 322 -34.36 14.75 -5.69
CA ASP A 322 -34.14 16.03 -5.03
C ASP A 322 -33.48 15.84 -3.66
N GLU A 323 -33.84 14.78 -2.93
CA GLU A 323 -33.21 14.46 -1.67
C GLU A 323 -31.77 13.99 -1.83
N ALA A 324 -31.53 13.05 -2.78
CA ALA A 324 -30.19 12.57 -3.11
C ALA A 324 -29.28 13.69 -3.65
N TYR A 325 -29.81 14.56 -4.51
CA TYR A 325 -29.07 15.75 -4.98
C TYR A 325 -28.71 16.68 -3.82
N ARG A 326 -29.66 17.00 -2.93
CA ARG A 326 -29.42 17.89 -1.78
C ARG A 326 -28.39 17.32 -0.81
N GLU A 327 -28.47 16.02 -0.49
CA GLU A 327 -27.51 15.35 0.38
C GLU A 327 -26.10 15.42 -0.18
N LYS A 328 -25.91 15.00 -1.45
CA LYS A 328 -24.63 14.97 -2.13
C LYS A 328 -24.06 16.38 -2.36
N SER A 329 -24.91 17.35 -2.68
CA SER A 329 -24.53 18.76 -2.85
C SER A 329 -24.06 19.39 -1.55
N ALA A 330 -24.74 19.06 -0.42
CA ALA A 330 -24.32 19.50 0.91
C ALA A 330 -22.96 18.90 1.27
N HIS A 331 -22.75 17.60 1.03
CA HIS A 331 -21.48 16.94 1.27
C HIS A 331 -20.35 17.53 0.41
N LEU A 332 -20.58 17.75 -0.89
CA LEU A 332 -19.60 18.38 -1.77
C LEU A 332 -19.21 19.79 -1.29
N THR A 333 -20.20 20.57 -0.87
CA THR A 333 -20.00 21.90 -0.31
C THR A 333 -19.17 21.86 0.96
N GLU A 334 -19.47 20.93 1.86
CA GLU A 334 -18.73 20.72 3.10
C GLU A 334 -17.26 20.39 2.80
N VAL A 335 -16.98 19.38 1.97
CA VAL A 335 -15.63 18.95 1.63
C VAL A 335 -14.83 20.10 0.99
N LEU A 336 -15.39 20.79 -0.01
CA LEU A 336 -14.70 21.88 -0.70
C LEU A 336 -14.49 23.12 0.19
N SER A 337 -15.41 23.42 1.09
CA SER A 337 -15.30 24.60 1.97
C SER A 337 -14.42 24.35 3.20
N ALA A 338 -14.35 23.12 3.67
CA ALA A 338 -13.51 22.74 4.82
C ALA A 338 -12.05 22.49 4.43
N TYR A 339 -11.73 22.38 3.15
CA TYR A 339 -10.40 22.12 2.63
C TYR A 339 -9.57 23.40 2.52
N PRO A 340 -8.29 23.40 2.94
CA PRO A 340 -7.64 22.55 3.90
C PRO A 340 -7.92 22.99 5.33
N PRO A 341 -8.06 22.06 6.29
CA PRO A 341 -8.43 22.37 7.66
C PRO A 341 -7.35 23.10 8.47
N SER A 342 -6.16 23.35 7.97
CA SER A 342 -5.09 24.04 8.71
C SER A 342 -4.09 24.79 7.84
N ASP A 343 -3.43 25.81 8.45
CA ASP A 343 -2.44 26.71 7.86
C ASP A 343 -1.18 26.06 7.24
N SER A 344 -1.03 24.76 7.36
CA SER A 344 0.19 24.04 6.97
C SER A 344 0.11 23.29 5.62
N VAL A 345 -1.07 23.21 5.00
CA VAL A 345 -1.25 22.43 3.75
C VAL A 345 -1.55 23.35 2.60
N THR A 346 -0.58 23.55 1.74
CA THR A 346 -0.71 24.37 0.52
C THR A 346 -0.95 23.54 -0.74
N VAL A 347 -0.97 22.21 -0.61
CA VAL A 347 -1.15 21.31 -1.76
C VAL A 347 -2.58 21.41 -2.29
N ALA A 348 -2.72 21.66 -3.59
CA ALA A 348 -3.99 21.75 -4.31
C ALA A 348 -4.96 22.84 -3.81
N ARG A 349 -4.51 23.82 -3.05
CA ARG A 349 -5.38 24.89 -2.54
C ARG A 349 -6.00 25.74 -3.67
N ALA A 350 -5.21 26.14 -4.63
CA ALA A 350 -5.69 26.93 -5.76
C ALA A 350 -6.70 26.16 -6.62
N GLU A 351 -6.50 24.84 -6.74
CA GLU A 351 -7.36 23.92 -7.45
C GLU A 351 -8.71 23.78 -6.72
N VAL A 352 -8.69 23.63 -5.40
CA VAL A 352 -9.92 23.56 -4.60
C VAL A 352 -10.69 24.88 -4.59
N GLU A 353 -10.00 26.02 -4.54
CA GLU A 353 -10.64 27.34 -4.64
C GLU A 353 -11.31 27.49 -6.03
N ARG A 354 -10.68 27.05 -7.12
CA ARG A 354 -11.29 27.00 -8.46
C ARG A 354 -12.52 26.09 -8.48
N ALA A 355 -12.39 24.86 -7.93
CA ALA A 355 -13.48 23.90 -7.85
C ALA A 355 -14.68 24.46 -7.06
N LEU A 356 -14.42 25.13 -5.93
CA LEU A 356 -15.48 25.74 -5.10
C LEU A 356 -16.22 26.88 -5.83
N LEU A 357 -15.50 27.70 -6.60
CA LEU A 357 -16.12 28.77 -7.40
C LEU A 357 -16.97 28.15 -8.52
N ALA A 358 -16.43 27.22 -9.27
CA ALA A 358 -17.14 26.52 -10.34
C ALA A 358 -18.36 25.72 -9.80
N TRP A 359 -18.23 25.13 -8.62
CA TRP A 359 -19.35 24.47 -7.94
C TRP A 359 -20.50 25.42 -7.61
N ARG A 360 -20.19 26.63 -7.11
CA ARG A 360 -21.23 27.63 -6.83
C ARG A 360 -21.96 28.07 -8.08
N ASP A 361 -21.22 28.23 -9.18
CA ASP A 361 -21.80 28.57 -10.48
C ASP A 361 -22.67 27.43 -11.04
N TRP A 362 -22.25 26.17 -10.82
CA TRP A 362 -23.04 25.00 -11.19
C TRP A 362 -24.30 24.88 -10.34
N ALA A 363 -24.22 25.05 -9.05
CA ALA A 363 -25.41 25.07 -8.18
C ALA A 363 -26.40 26.15 -8.61
N GLY A 364 -25.94 27.34 -9.02
CA GLY A 364 -26.78 28.38 -9.58
C GLY A 364 -27.39 28.01 -10.94
N ALA A 365 -26.70 27.21 -11.77
CA ALA A 365 -27.28 26.67 -12.99
C ALA A 365 -28.40 25.66 -12.69
N HIS A 366 -28.18 24.79 -11.68
CA HIS A 366 -29.20 23.85 -11.23
C HIS A 366 -30.47 24.55 -10.69
N GLU A 367 -30.32 25.60 -9.88
CA GLU A 367 -31.46 26.38 -9.39
C GLU A 367 -32.28 27.00 -10.53
N ARG A 368 -31.59 27.51 -11.58
CA ARG A 368 -32.27 28.01 -12.80
C ARG A 368 -33.00 26.90 -13.54
N MET A 369 -32.38 25.72 -13.67
CA MET A 369 -33.00 24.53 -14.28
C MET A 369 -34.27 24.15 -13.52
N ASP A 370 -34.23 24.04 -12.18
CA ASP A 370 -35.35 23.67 -11.34
C ASP A 370 -36.49 24.69 -11.44
N SER A 371 -36.21 25.98 -11.44
CA SER A 371 -37.22 27.02 -11.62
C SER A 371 -37.97 26.91 -12.95
N LEU A 372 -37.30 26.48 -14.02
CA LEU A 372 -37.92 26.24 -15.34
C LEU A 372 -38.74 24.95 -15.35
N LEU A 373 -38.33 23.90 -14.65
CA LEU A 373 -39.08 22.67 -14.46
C LEU A 373 -40.38 22.96 -13.70
N ASP A 374 -40.32 23.73 -12.63
CA ASP A 374 -41.49 24.16 -11.83
C ASP A 374 -42.48 25.03 -12.68
N ALA A 375 -41.96 25.82 -13.59
CA ALA A 375 -42.75 26.58 -14.54
C ALA A 375 -43.27 25.75 -15.70
N GLY A 376 -42.93 24.46 -15.80
CA GLY A 376 -43.35 23.55 -16.88
C GLY A 376 -42.55 23.74 -18.19
N ASP A 377 -41.50 24.54 -18.20
CA ASP A 377 -40.65 24.77 -19.38
C ASP A 377 -39.51 23.74 -19.44
N TYR A 378 -39.86 22.48 -19.66
CA TYR A 378 -38.91 21.41 -19.83
C TYR A 378 -37.85 21.66 -20.92
N PRO A 379 -38.18 22.22 -22.10
CA PRO A 379 -37.17 22.51 -23.11
C PRO A 379 -36.08 23.47 -22.66
N ALA A 380 -36.46 24.54 -21.94
CA ALA A 380 -35.51 25.49 -21.42
C ALA A 380 -34.64 24.90 -20.26
N ALA A 381 -35.27 24.10 -19.37
CA ALA A 381 -34.56 23.36 -18.34
C ALA A 381 -33.55 22.37 -18.92
N ALA A 382 -33.96 21.59 -19.93
CA ALA A 382 -33.06 20.68 -20.62
C ALA A 382 -31.89 21.40 -21.32
N ALA A 383 -32.09 22.61 -21.85
CA ALA A 383 -31.05 23.41 -22.46
C ALA A 383 -29.96 23.81 -21.43
N ILE A 384 -30.35 24.13 -20.20
CA ILE A 384 -29.36 24.42 -19.12
C ILE A 384 -28.59 23.14 -18.72
N ALA A 385 -29.29 22.02 -18.62
CA ALA A 385 -28.69 20.76 -18.12
C ALA A 385 -27.74 20.09 -19.13
N VAL A 386 -27.99 20.26 -20.44
CA VAL A 386 -27.21 19.59 -21.51
C VAL A 386 -26.73 20.53 -22.60
N GLY A 387 -26.88 21.84 -22.39
CA GLY A 387 -26.45 22.86 -23.34
C GLY A 387 -24.90 22.96 -23.40
N ASN A 388 -24.43 23.68 -24.43
CA ASN A 388 -23.01 23.93 -24.66
C ASN A 388 -22.60 25.37 -24.30
N GLY A 389 -23.49 26.11 -23.62
CA GLY A 389 -23.19 27.47 -23.19
C GLY A 389 -22.21 27.52 -22.03
N PRO A 390 -21.41 28.57 -21.89
CA PRO A 390 -20.41 28.70 -20.85
C PRO A 390 -21.03 28.79 -19.42
N THR A 391 -22.31 29.10 -19.33
CA THR A 391 -23.07 29.18 -18.06
C THR A 391 -23.96 27.96 -17.79
N ASP A 392 -23.95 27.00 -18.71
CA ASP A 392 -24.75 25.79 -18.60
C ASP A 392 -24.08 24.77 -17.65
N ALA A 393 -24.87 23.86 -17.10
CA ALA A 393 -24.41 22.89 -16.11
C ALA A 393 -23.24 22.02 -16.58
N PRO A 394 -23.15 21.54 -17.86
CA PRO A 394 -22.01 20.76 -18.29
C PRO A 394 -20.68 21.50 -18.23
N ALA A 395 -20.64 22.76 -18.69
CA ALA A 395 -19.41 23.55 -18.66
C ALA A 395 -18.93 23.81 -17.23
N ARG A 396 -19.84 24.09 -16.30
CA ARG A 396 -19.52 24.30 -14.89
C ARG A 396 -19.08 23.03 -14.19
N PHE A 397 -19.71 21.89 -14.50
CA PHE A 397 -19.27 20.59 -14.02
C PHE A 397 -17.85 20.25 -14.52
N GLU A 398 -17.55 20.48 -15.80
CA GLU A 398 -16.20 20.27 -16.36
C GLU A 398 -15.14 21.12 -15.60
N GLU A 399 -15.43 22.38 -15.30
CA GLU A 399 -14.55 23.22 -14.50
C GLU A 399 -14.28 22.66 -13.09
N VAL A 400 -15.31 22.07 -12.45
CA VAL A 400 -15.17 21.38 -11.15
C VAL A 400 -14.31 20.12 -11.30
N ASP A 401 -14.63 19.26 -12.28
CA ASP A 401 -13.94 17.98 -12.50
C ASP A 401 -12.48 18.19 -12.89
N ASP A 402 -12.17 19.17 -13.74
CA ASP A 402 -10.81 19.54 -14.14
C ASP A 402 -10.01 20.07 -12.94
N ALA A 403 -10.58 20.98 -12.17
CA ALA A 403 -9.91 21.54 -11.00
C ALA A 403 -9.61 20.46 -9.95
N LEU A 404 -10.56 19.55 -9.69
CA LEU A 404 -10.34 18.44 -8.78
C LEU A 404 -9.31 17.45 -9.34
N THR A 405 -9.31 17.18 -10.64
CA THR A 405 -8.32 16.34 -11.30
C THR A 405 -6.92 16.89 -11.16
N ASP A 406 -6.71 18.18 -11.41
CA ASP A 406 -5.43 18.87 -11.22
C ASP A 406 -4.95 18.76 -9.77
N GLY A 407 -5.86 18.98 -8.82
CA GLY A 407 -5.59 18.85 -7.40
C GLY A 407 -5.17 17.43 -7.00
N ILE A 408 -5.86 16.41 -7.52
CA ILE A 408 -5.54 14.99 -7.30
C ILE A 408 -4.13 14.67 -7.84
N VAL A 409 -3.79 15.15 -9.03
CA VAL A 409 -2.45 14.97 -9.62
C VAL A 409 -1.38 15.60 -8.75
N GLY A 410 -1.59 16.82 -8.26
CA GLY A 410 -0.67 17.51 -7.36
C GLY A 410 -0.49 16.81 -6.02
N ALA A 411 -1.58 16.37 -5.39
CA ALA A 411 -1.55 15.63 -4.12
C ALA A 411 -0.83 14.27 -4.27
N ARG A 412 -1.07 13.56 -5.36
CA ARG A 412 -0.40 12.30 -5.68
C ARG A 412 1.10 12.48 -5.91
N GLN A 413 1.50 13.52 -6.63
CA GLN A 413 2.92 13.81 -6.84
C GLN A 413 3.63 14.14 -5.52
N THR A 414 2.97 14.88 -4.63
CA THR A 414 3.47 15.19 -3.29
C THR A 414 3.63 13.92 -2.46
N LEU A 415 2.62 13.04 -2.46
CA LEU A 415 2.67 11.73 -1.79
C LEU A 415 3.88 10.92 -2.28
N ARG A 416 4.02 10.75 -3.60
CA ARG A 416 5.12 10.00 -4.23
C ARG A 416 6.49 10.57 -3.87
N SER A 417 6.64 11.90 -3.88
CA SER A 417 7.91 12.55 -3.56
C SER A 417 8.35 12.30 -2.11
N HIS A 418 7.43 12.37 -1.15
CA HIS A 418 7.73 12.07 0.26
C HIS A 418 8.05 10.59 0.49
N ILE A 419 7.33 9.67 -0.16
CA ILE A 419 7.62 8.24 -0.05
C ILE A 419 8.99 7.92 -0.68
N ALA A 420 9.31 8.48 -1.84
CA ALA A 420 10.60 8.31 -2.48
C ALA A 420 11.77 8.86 -1.63
N ALA A 421 11.58 10.03 -0.99
CA ALA A 421 12.57 10.58 -0.07
C ALA A 421 12.82 9.63 1.14
N ALA A 422 11.75 9.07 1.72
CA ALA A 422 11.86 8.10 2.81
C ALA A 422 12.59 6.82 2.37
N SER A 423 12.32 6.31 1.17
CA SER A 423 12.99 5.13 0.59
C SER A 423 14.49 5.37 0.42
N ASN A 424 14.90 6.50 -0.14
CA ASN A 424 16.31 6.83 -0.37
C ASN A 424 17.14 6.87 0.94
N VAL A 425 16.55 7.37 2.03
CA VAL A 425 17.19 7.38 3.34
C VAL A 425 17.42 5.95 3.86
N LEU A 426 16.45 5.04 3.61
CA LEU A 426 16.55 3.64 4.04
C LEU A 426 17.61 2.88 3.25
N THR A 427 17.72 3.08 1.94
CA THR A 427 18.76 2.47 1.09
C THR A 427 20.15 2.84 1.59
N ALA A 428 20.42 4.11 1.80
CA ALA A 428 21.71 4.59 2.34
C ALA A 428 22.03 3.98 3.72
N LEU A 429 21.00 3.80 4.58
CA LEU A 429 21.16 3.17 5.89
C LEU A 429 21.51 1.67 5.77
N ALA A 430 20.89 0.93 4.84
CA ALA A 430 21.16 -0.49 4.64
C ALA A 430 22.62 -0.72 4.21
N GLU A 431 23.12 0.03 3.24
CA GLU A 431 24.50 -0.03 2.77
C GLU A 431 25.49 0.33 3.90
N GLY A 432 25.23 1.42 4.61
CA GLY A 432 26.06 1.86 5.74
C GLY A 432 26.07 0.86 6.89
N ALA A 433 24.95 0.18 7.17
CA ALA A 433 24.87 -0.86 8.20
C ALA A 433 25.77 -2.07 7.88
N VAL A 434 25.83 -2.49 6.62
CA VAL A 434 26.75 -3.56 6.18
C VAL A 434 28.20 -3.14 6.43
N VAL A 435 28.58 -1.94 5.97
CA VAL A 435 29.95 -1.42 6.12
C VAL A 435 30.36 -1.31 7.60
N LEU A 436 29.51 -0.70 8.43
CA LEU A 436 29.78 -0.53 9.86
C LEU A 436 29.83 -1.86 10.61
N THR A 437 29.00 -2.84 10.21
CA THR A 437 29.04 -4.19 10.79
C THR A 437 30.35 -4.89 10.46
N VAL A 438 30.83 -4.82 9.21
CA VAL A 438 32.13 -5.38 8.80
C VAL A 438 33.28 -4.73 9.55
N ILE A 439 33.27 -3.40 9.68
CA ILE A 439 34.27 -2.66 10.48
C ILE A 439 34.24 -3.10 11.95
N GLY A 440 33.07 -3.25 12.52
CA GLY A 440 32.88 -3.73 13.90
C GLY A 440 33.41 -5.14 14.11
N LEU A 441 33.11 -6.08 13.20
CA LEU A 441 33.65 -7.44 13.25
C LEU A 441 35.17 -7.47 13.12
N ALA A 442 35.72 -6.74 12.16
CA ALA A 442 37.17 -6.60 12.00
C ALA A 442 37.86 -6.00 13.27
N GLY A 443 37.19 -5.00 13.87
CA GLY A 443 37.65 -4.39 15.14
C GLY A 443 37.70 -5.40 16.30
N ILE A 444 36.66 -6.25 16.44
CA ILE A 444 36.65 -7.30 17.47
C ILE A 444 37.80 -8.29 17.23
N VAL A 445 37.95 -8.78 16.00
CA VAL A 445 39.03 -9.72 15.65
C VAL A 445 40.37 -9.11 15.93
N ALA A 446 40.65 -7.88 15.48
CA ALA A 446 41.88 -7.18 15.71
C ALA A 446 42.15 -6.91 17.20
N GLY A 447 41.10 -6.70 18.00
CA GLY A 447 41.19 -6.46 19.44
C GLY A 447 41.54 -7.69 20.27
N PHE A 448 41.05 -8.87 19.85
CA PHE A 448 41.30 -10.13 20.56
C PHE A 448 42.52 -10.89 20.06
N TRP A 449 42.95 -10.71 18.79
CA TRP A 449 44.03 -11.42 18.13
C TRP A 449 45.38 -11.30 18.88
N PRO A 450 45.88 -10.12 19.30
CA PRO A 450 47.19 -10.00 19.99
C PRO A 450 47.20 -10.73 21.32
N ARG A 451 46.05 -10.72 22.04
CA ARG A 451 45.94 -11.36 23.36
C ARG A 451 45.84 -12.87 23.30
N LEU A 452 45.28 -13.41 22.22
CA LEU A 452 45.26 -14.86 21.99
C LEU A 452 46.67 -15.36 21.60
N ARG A 453 47.54 -14.51 21.03
CA ARG A 453 48.91 -14.83 20.66
C ARG A 453 49.85 -14.86 21.85
N GLU A 454 49.54 -14.12 22.92
CA GLU A 454 50.34 -14.10 24.19
C GLU A 454 50.17 -15.39 25.00
N TYR A 455 49.17 -16.19 24.73
CA TYR A 455 48.88 -17.46 25.43
C TYR A 455 49.25 -18.71 24.60
N ARG A 456 49.84 -18.53 23.40
CA ARG A 456 50.46 -19.59 22.61
C ARG A 456 51.96 -19.59 22.83
#